data_c81d6ea192504ccac02ce8379037a3e4
#
_entry.id   c81d6ea192504ccac02ce8379037a3e4
#
_cell.length_a   1.000
_cell.length_b   1.000
_cell.length_c   1.000
_cell.angle_alpha   90.00
_cell.angle_beta   90.00
_cell.angle_gamma   90.00
#
_symmetry.space_group_name_H-M   'P 1'
#
loop_
_entity.id
_entity.type
_entity.pdbx_description
1 polymer ?
#
loop_
_entity_poly.entity_id
_entity_poly.type
_entity_poly.pdbx_seq_one_letter_code
_entity_poly.pdbx_strand_id
1 'polypeptide(L)'
;MNIYNTLTHKIEKFVPNEPGKVSMYTCGPTVYHYAHIGNLRSYIMEDVLEKYLRYDGYDVKRVMNITDVGHLTSDGDTGDDKMLKGTKREHKTCLLYTSDAADD
;
A
#
# COMPACT_ATOMS: atom_id res chain seq x y z
N MET A 1 -16.97 15.49 -4.67
CA MET A 1 -15.49 15.59 -4.58
C MET A 1 -14.88 15.57 -5.98
N ASN A 2 -13.84 16.34 -6.20
CA ASN A 2 -13.06 16.29 -7.44
C ASN A 2 -11.69 15.65 -7.11
N ILE A 3 -11.26 14.74 -7.95
CA ILE A 3 -10.01 14.00 -7.77
C ILE A 3 -9.20 13.99 -9.08
N TYR A 4 -7.88 14.03 -8.95
CA TYR A 4 -7.01 13.88 -10.11
C TYR A 4 -7.02 12.42 -10.59
N ASN A 5 -7.37 12.22 -11.85
CA ASN A 5 -7.37 10.91 -12.48
C ASN A 5 -6.11 10.76 -13.35
N THR A 6 -5.23 9.88 -12.93
CA THR A 6 -3.97 9.63 -13.65
C THR A 6 -4.18 9.05 -15.05
N LEU A 7 -5.27 8.31 -15.26
CA LEU A 7 -5.57 7.72 -16.57
C LEU A 7 -5.93 8.80 -17.62
N THR A 8 -6.70 9.81 -17.22
CA THR A 8 -7.15 10.89 -18.09
C THR A 8 -6.28 12.15 -18.00
N HIS A 9 -5.35 12.20 -17.01
CA HIS A 9 -4.51 13.35 -16.68
C HIS A 9 -5.31 14.63 -16.38
N LYS A 10 -6.50 14.49 -15.77
CA LYS A 10 -7.39 15.60 -15.45
C LYS A 10 -7.94 15.50 -14.04
N ILE A 11 -8.34 16.65 -13.49
CA ILE A 11 -9.16 16.69 -12.30
C ILE A 11 -10.61 16.50 -12.72
N GLU A 12 -11.23 15.46 -12.23
CA GLU A 12 -12.58 15.06 -12.59
C GLU A 12 -13.45 14.88 -11.35
N LYS A 13 -14.76 15.03 -11.54
CA LYS A 13 -15.71 14.69 -10.50
C LYS A 13 -15.64 13.20 -10.20
N PHE A 14 -15.47 12.86 -8.94
CA PHE A 14 -15.52 11.47 -8.52
C PHE A 14 -16.93 10.90 -8.70
N VAL A 15 -17.02 9.80 -9.43
CA VAL A 15 -18.25 9.04 -9.64
C VAL A 15 -17.96 7.58 -9.29
N PRO A 16 -18.57 7.01 -8.24
CA PRO A 16 -18.37 5.61 -7.89
C PRO A 16 -19.00 4.69 -8.95
N ASN A 17 -18.44 3.48 -9.08
CA ASN A 17 -18.98 2.46 -9.99
C ASN A 17 -20.38 1.98 -9.54
N GLU A 18 -20.60 1.90 -8.24
CA GLU A 18 -21.91 1.62 -7.66
C GLU A 18 -22.38 2.80 -6.83
N PRO A 19 -23.67 3.25 -6.99
CA PRO A 19 -24.19 4.36 -6.20
C PRO A 19 -24.05 4.13 -4.70
N GLY A 20 -23.45 5.08 -3.99
CA GLY A 20 -23.26 5.03 -2.54
C GLY A 20 -22.15 4.11 -2.03
N LYS A 21 -21.48 3.36 -2.91
CA LYS A 21 -20.40 2.42 -2.51
C LYS A 21 -19.09 2.76 -3.19
N VAL A 22 -18.01 2.69 -2.43
CA VAL A 22 -16.64 2.90 -2.94
C VAL A 22 -15.76 1.73 -2.55
N SER A 23 -15.15 1.09 -3.55
CA SER A 23 -14.08 0.13 -3.33
C SER A 23 -12.74 0.83 -3.53
N MET A 24 -11.91 0.78 -2.50
CA MET A 24 -10.60 1.43 -2.47
C MET A 24 -9.53 0.36 -2.28
N TYR A 25 -8.60 0.29 -3.23
CA TYR A 25 -7.40 -0.55 -3.09
C TYR A 25 -6.19 0.35 -2.90
N THR A 26 -5.39 0.06 -1.89
CA THR A 26 -4.18 0.82 -1.58
C THR A 26 -2.96 -0.08 -1.48
N CYS A 27 -1.81 0.47 -1.83
CA CYS A 27 -0.54 -0.24 -1.74
C CYS A 27 -0.04 -0.25 -0.31
N GLY A 28 0.16 -1.44 0.24
CA GLY A 28 0.66 -1.64 1.60
C GLY A 28 2.17 -1.86 1.67
N PRO A 29 2.67 -2.19 2.85
CA PRO A 29 4.09 -2.37 3.09
C PRO A 29 4.63 -3.65 2.45
N THR A 30 5.93 -3.62 2.17
CA THR A 30 6.75 -4.81 1.98
C THR A 30 7.56 -5.03 3.24
N VAL A 31 7.36 -6.15 3.92
CA VAL A 31 7.84 -6.41 5.29
C VAL A 31 9.34 -6.75 5.39
N TYR A 32 10.16 -6.33 4.44
CA TYR A 32 11.62 -6.49 4.50
C TYR A 32 12.32 -5.39 5.30
N HIS A 33 11.60 -4.34 5.67
CA HIS A 33 12.12 -3.18 6.41
C HIS A 33 10.99 -2.52 7.22
N TYR A 34 11.35 -1.91 8.35
CA TYR A 34 10.41 -1.10 9.11
C TYR A 34 9.88 0.08 8.28
N ALA A 35 8.62 0.43 8.49
CA ALA A 35 8.03 1.57 7.86
C ALA A 35 8.74 2.87 8.26
N HIS A 36 9.09 3.68 7.27
CA HIS A 36 9.68 5.00 7.49
C HIS A 36 8.71 6.11 7.11
N ILE A 37 9.09 7.36 7.34
CA ILE A 37 8.21 8.52 7.13
C ILE A 37 7.65 8.61 5.70
N GLY A 38 8.37 8.13 4.69
CA GLY A 38 7.90 8.11 3.32
C GLY A 38 6.70 7.16 3.12
N ASN A 39 6.72 5.98 3.76
CA ASN A 39 5.59 5.05 3.75
C ASN A 39 4.41 5.61 4.54
N LEU A 40 4.69 6.16 5.73
CA LEU A 40 3.66 6.73 6.61
C LEU A 40 2.90 7.88 5.92
N ARG A 41 3.56 8.71 5.14
CA ARG A 41 2.91 9.77 4.35
C ARG A 41 1.81 9.21 3.45
N SER A 42 2.10 8.13 2.71
CA SER A 42 1.12 7.49 1.83
C SER A 42 -0.04 6.92 2.62
N TYR A 43 0.24 6.20 3.71
CA TYR A 43 -0.80 5.59 4.55
C TYR A 43 -1.72 6.63 5.20
N ILE A 44 -1.17 7.75 5.66
CA ILE A 44 -1.97 8.86 6.22
C ILE A 44 -2.86 9.49 5.14
N MET A 45 -2.34 9.70 3.94
CA MET A 45 -3.12 10.24 2.82
C MET A 45 -4.29 9.32 2.45
N GLU A 46 -4.05 8.02 2.40
CA GLU A 46 -5.06 7.01 2.11
C GLU A 46 -6.12 6.92 3.21
N ASP A 47 -5.72 7.01 4.48
CA ASP A 47 -6.62 7.02 5.63
C ASP A 47 -7.51 8.27 5.63
N VAL A 48 -6.94 9.43 5.34
CA VAL A 48 -7.70 10.68 5.22
C VAL A 48 -8.71 10.60 4.09
N LEU A 49 -8.33 10.05 2.93
CA LEU A 49 -9.23 9.88 1.80
C LEU A 49 -10.39 8.93 2.16
N GLU A 50 -10.10 7.81 2.81
CA GLU A 50 -11.14 6.87 3.27
C GLU A 50 -12.12 7.55 4.23
N LYS A 51 -11.61 8.25 5.24
CA LYS A 51 -12.44 8.97 6.23
C LYS A 51 -13.28 10.05 5.57
N TYR A 52 -12.72 10.78 4.62
CA TYR A 52 -13.47 11.78 3.87
C TYR A 52 -14.60 11.17 3.05
N LEU A 53 -14.35 10.07 2.35
CA LEU A 53 -15.39 9.37 1.58
C LEU A 53 -16.53 8.86 2.49
N ARG A 54 -16.20 8.33 3.67
CA ARG A 54 -17.21 7.94 4.67
C ARG A 54 -17.99 9.13 5.19
N TYR A 55 -17.33 10.24 5.44
CA TYR A 55 -17.97 11.49 5.85
C TYR A 55 -18.92 12.03 4.77
N ASP A 56 -18.55 11.89 3.49
CA ASP A 56 -19.38 12.28 2.34
C ASP A 56 -20.56 11.31 2.08
N GLY A 57 -20.71 10.29 2.90
CA GLY A 57 -21.86 9.37 2.93
C GLY A 57 -21.70 8.08 2.15
N TYR A 58 -20.49 7.78 1.66
CA TYR A 58 -20.23 6.52 0.96
C TYR A 58 -19.96 5.36 1.93
N ASP A 59 -20.45 4.18 1.56
CA ASP A 59 -20.00 2.91 2.16
C ASP A 59 -18.67 2.51 1.51
N VAL A 60 -17.58 2.59 2.28
CA VAL A 60 -16.21 2.40 1.77
C VAL A 60 -15.67 1.05 2.21
N LYS A 61 -15.33 0.22 1.22
CA LYS A 61 -14.57 -1.01 1.41
C LYS A 61 -13.13 -0.76 0.99
N ARG A 62 -12.23 -0.67 1.97
CA ARG A 62 -10.79 -0.55 1.72
C ARG A 62 -10.11 -1.90 1.81
N VAL A 63 -9.22 -2.16 0.87
CA VAL A 63 -8.32 -3.32 0.84
C VAL A 63 -6.89 -2.82 0.65
N MET A 64 -5.98 -3.35 1.41
CA MET A 64 -4.54 -3.07 1.31
C MET A 64 -3.78 -4.39 1.19
N ASN A 65 -2.81 -4.48 0.30
CA ASN A 65 -1.91 -5.62 0.24
C ASN A 65 -0.80 -5.49 1.27
N ILE A 66 -0.31 -6.62 1.75
CA ILE A 66 0.94 -6.74 2.49
C ILE A 66 1.80 -7.73 1.73
N THR A 67 2.98 -7.30 1.32
CA THR A 67 3.92 -8.13 0.58
C THR A 67 4.96 -8.67 1.54
N ASP A 68 4.84 -9.92 1.90
CA ASP A 68 5.70 -10.65 2.82
C ASP A 68 6.64 -11.64 2.11
N VAL A 69 6.19 -12.18 0.97
CA VAL A 69 6.97 -13.06 0.09
C VAL A 69 6.81 -12.56 -1.34
N GLY A 70 7.90 -12.52 -2.09
CA GLY A 70 7.83 -12.18 -3.49
C GLY A 70 8.96 -11.30 -3.97
N HIS A 71 9.09 -11.29 -5.27
CA HIS A 71 10.14 -10.61 -5.99
C HIS A 71 9.68 -9.22 -6.39
N LEU A 72 10.20 -8.20 -5.73
CA LEU A 72 10.04 -6.81 -6.13
C LEU A 72 11.35 -6.32 -6.73
N THR A 73 11.49 -6.45 -8.03
CA THR A 73 12.52 -5.73 -8.78
C THR A 73 12.04 -4.33 -9.10
N SER A 74 12.79 -3.32 -8.70
CA SER A 74 12.66 -1.99 -9.29
C SER A 74 13.46 -1.94 -10.59
N ASP A 75 13.07 -1.09 -11.53
CA ASP A 75 13.68 -0.94 -12.86
C ASP A 75 15.20 -0.64 -12.88
N GLY A 76 15.83 -0.47 -11.72
CA GLY A 76 17.27 -0.27 -11.58
C GLY A 76 17.96 -1.27 -10.66
N ASP A 77 17.26 -2.31 -10.20
CA ASP A 77 17.80 -3.28 -9.25
C ASP A 77 18.35 -4.51 -9.98
N THR A 78 19.53 -4.96 -9.60
CA THR A 78 20.24 -6.12 -10.16
C THR A 78 19.63 -7.47 -9.79
N GLY A 79 18.32 -7.54 -9.52
CA GLY A 79 17.57 -8.77 -9.42
C GLY A 79 17.57 -9.47 -8.06
N ASP A 80 18.17 -8.92 -7.01
CA ASP A 80 18.09 -9.50 -5.68
C ASP A 80 16.73 -9.22 -5.03
N ASP A 81 16.07 -10.27 -4.57
CA ASP A 81 14.85 -10.16 -3.78
C ASP A 81 15.08 -9.32 -2.52
N LYS A 82 14.22 -8.33 -2.30
CA LYS A 82 14.29 -7.43 -1.13
C LYS A 82 14.12 -8.20 0.19
N MET A 83 13.30 -9.26 0.19
CA MET A 83 13.15 -10.13 1.35
C MET A 83 14.45 -10.87 1.66
N LEU A 84 15.15 -11.36 0.63
CA LEU A 84 16.46 -12.00 0.80
C LEU A 84 17.51 -11.02 1.34
N LYS A 85 17.49 -9.76 0.90
CA LYS A 85 18.35 -8.70 1.48
C LYS A 85 18.04 -8.47 2.95
N GLY A 86 16.75 -8.45 3.31
CA GLY A 86 16.31 -8.33 4.70
C GLY A 86 16.82 -9.49 5.58
N THR A 87 16.62 -10.72 5.13
CA THR A 87 17.08 -11.92 5.86
C THR A 87 18.60 -11.97 6.05
N LYS A 88 19.37 -11.58 5.04
CA LYS A 88 20.83 -11.49 5.14
C LYS A 88 21.26 -10.46 6.17
N ARG A 89 20.60 -9.31 6.22
CA ARG A 89 20.87 -8.25 7.19
C ARG A 89 20.58 -8.69 8.63
N GLU A 90 19.44 -9.36 8.83
CA GLU A 90 18.97 -9.81 10.15
C GLU A 90 19.51 -11.19 10.55
N HIS A 91 20.29 -11.86 9.68
CA HIS A 91 20.78 -13.23 9.89
C HIS A 91 19.65 -14.25 10.19
N LYS A 92 18.49 -14.08 9.59
CA LYS A 92 17.30 -14.93 9.74
C LYS A 92 16.99 -15.69 8.46
N THR A 93 16.22 -16.75 8.57
CA THR A 93 15.63 -17.38 7.38
C THR A 93 14.50 -16.53 6.82
N CYS A 94 14.20 -16.65 5.53
CA CYS A 94 13.14 -15.90 4.90
C CYS A 94 11.79 -16.04 5.61
N LEU A 95 11.44 -17.26 6.00
CA LEU A 95 10.19 -17.55 6.70
C LEU A 95 10.15 -16.92 8.10
N LEU A 96 11.22 -17.03 8.86
CA LEU A 96 11.31 -16.44 10.20
C LEU A 96 11.28 -14.91 10.15
N TYR A 97 11.98 -14.32 9.17
CA TYR A 97 11.98 -12.87 8.98
C TYR A 97 10.58 -12.33 8.67
N THR A 98 9.86 -13.00 7.78
CA THR A 98 8.48 -12.64 7.40
C THR A 98 7.53 -12.71 8.60
N SER A 99 7.61 -13.77 9.39
CA SER A 99 6.79 -13.95 10.60
C SER A 99 7.04 -12.86 11.62
N ASP A 100 8.29 -12.61 11.95
CA ASP A 100 8.67 -11.57 12.92
C ASP A 100 8.28 -10.17 12.47
N ALA A 101 8.40 -9.86 11.18
CA ALA A 101 8.05 -8.55 10.65
C ALA A 101 6.53 -8.31 10.59
N ALA A 102 5.72 -9.36 10.58
CA ALA A 102 4.27 -9.27 10.59
C ALA A 102 3.69 -9.09 12.01
N ASP A 103 4.42 -9.51 13.03
CA ASP A 103 3.99 -9.45 14.44
C ASP A 103 4.32 -8.12 15.13
N ASP A 104 5.18 -7.29 14.53
CA ASP A 104 5.55 -5.95 15.03
C ASP A 104 4.65 -4.85 14.41
#